data_728afed26c4b45bd3990663552cacfd0
#
_entry.id   728afed26c4b45bd3990663552cacfd0
#
_cell.length_a   1.000
_cell.length_b   1.000
_cell.length_c   1.000
_cell.angle_alpha   90.00
_cell.angle_beta   90.00
_cell.angle_gamma   90.00
#
_symmetry.space_group_name_H-M   'P 1'
#
loop_
_entity.id
_entity.type
_entity.pdbx_description
1 polymer ?
#
loop_
_entity_poly.entity_id
_entity_poly.type
_entity_poly.pdbx_seq_one_letter_code
_entity_poly.pdbx_strand_id
1 'polypeptide(L)'
;MNNYTVYLLKNTSNEYTYLGITNNSDRRIRQHNNIIKGGAKYTHAKKGDGEWIYHLKITNLTKSEALSIERTAKNLRKKAKGKTPLEKRLDVLLPLVDKYEDANVIYY
;
A
#
# COMPACT_ATOMS: atom_id res chain seq x y z
N MET A 1 16.05 1.01 13.06
CA MET A 1 15.26 2.22 12.81
C MET A 1 13.91 1.87 12.20
N ASN A 2 12.87 2.54 12.68
CA ASN A 2 11.49 2.26 12.23
C ASN A 2 11.05 3.29 11.18
N ASN A 3 11.74 3.30 10.05
CA ASN A 3 11.50 4.29 8.99
C ASN A 3 10.80 3.72 7.75
N TYR A 4 10.27 2.51 7.84
CA TYR A 4 9.53 1.90 6.74
C TYR A 4 8.03 2.07 6.89
N THR A 5 7.37 2.12 5.75
CA THR A 5 5.92 2.30 5.63
C THR A 5 5.37 1.24 4.70
N VAL A 6 4.30 0.58 5.12
CA VAL A 6 3.45 -0.18 4.22
C VAL A 6 2.36 0.78 3.74
N TYR A 7 2.14 0.85 2.44
CA TYR A 7 1.16 1.78 1.90
C TYR A 7 0.18 1.10 0.96
N LEU A 8 -1.03 1.62 0.96
CA LEU A 8 -2.09 1.18 0.07
C LEU A 8 -2.48 2.35 -0.83
N LEU A 9 -2.32 2.15 -2.12
CA LEU A 9 -2.70 3.12 -3.14
C LEU A 9 -4.06 2.79 -3.71
N LYS A 10 -4.80 3.83 -4.04
CA LYS A 10 -6.00 3.74 -4.87
C LYS A 10 -5.83 4.65 -6.08
N ASN A 11 -6.63 4.42 -7.11
CA ASN A 11 -6.58 5.21 -8.35
C ASN A 11 -7.80 6.11 -8.44
N THR A 12 -7.62 7.33 -8.96
CA THR A 12 -8.71 8.31 -9.08
C THR A 12 -9.68 8.00 -10.20
N SER A 13 -9.30 7.16 -11.17
CA SER A 13 -10.13 6.89 -12.36
C SER A 13 -10.62 5.45 -12.49
N ASN A 14 -10.15 4.54 -11.64
CA ASN A 14 -10.51 3.12 -11.71
C ASN A 14 -10.45 2.48 -10.32
N GLU A 15 -10.77 1.19 -10.23
CA GLU A 15 -10.81 0.46 -8.96
C GLU A 15 -9.51 -0.29 -8.64
N TYR A 16 -8.47 -0.12 -9.43
CA TYR A 16 -7.21 -0.79 -9.15
C TYR A 16 -6.58 -0.24 -7.87
N THR A 17 -5.92 -1.13 -7.13
CA THR A 17 -5.21 -0.81 -5.90
C THR A 17 -3.79 -1.35 -6.00
N TYR A 18 -2.90 -0.82 -5.17
CA TYR A 18 -1.54 -1.31 -5.08
C TYR A 18 -1.06 -1.28 -3.64
N LEU A 19 -0.45 -2.37 -3.20
CA LEU A 19 0.13 -2.50 -1.86
C LEU A 19 1.64 -2.60 -2.00
N GLY A 20 2.37 -1.76 -1.28
CA GLY A 20 3.83 -1.75 -1.33
C GLY A 20 4.46 -1.29 -0.04
N ILE A 21 5.79 -1.25 -0.04
CA ILE A 21 6.57 -0.73 1.08
C ILE A 21 7.54 0.34 0.58
N THR A 22 7.88 1.28 1.45
CA THR A 22 8.84 2.32 1.12
C THR A 22 9.45 2.91 2.39
N ASN A 23 10.61 3.50 2.26
CA ASN A 23 11.20 4.35 3.30
C ASN A 23 11.11 5.84 2.94
N ASN A 24 10.44 6.17 1.84
CA ASN A 24 10.26 7.56 1.40
C ASN A 24 8.94 7.67 0.62
N SER A 25 7.87 8.01 1.34
CA SER A 25 6.52 8.07 0.78
C SER A 25 6.36 9.14 -0.31
N ASP A 26 6.98 10.31 -0.13
CA ASP A 26 6.87 11.40 -1.09
C ASP A 26 7.51 11.05 -2.44
N ARG A 27 8.66 10.43 -2.39
CA ARG A 27 9.36 9.98 -3.58
C ARG A 27 8.59 8.85 -4.27
N ARG A 28 8.10 7.89 -3.49
CA ARG A 28 7.46 6.69 -4.02
C ARG A 28 6.18 6.99 -4.78
N ILE A 29 5.35 7.89 -4.28
CA ILE A 29 4.10 8.25 -4.99
C ILE A 29 4.40 8.95 -6.32
N ARG A 30 5.45 9.75 -6.39
CA ARG A 30 5.87 10.38 -7.65
C ARG A 30 6.37 9.36 -8.66
N GLN A 31 7.07 8.31 -8.18
CA GLN A 31 7.50 7.21 -9.06
C GLN A 31 6.30 6.46 -9.64
N HIS A 32 5.31 6.15 -8.83
CA HIS A 32 4.10 5.46 -9.31
C HIS A 32 3.31 6.29 -10.31
N ASN A 33 3.31 7.60 -10.16
CA ASN A 33 2.61 8.53 -11.07
C ASN A 33 3.45 8.98 -12.26
N ASN A 34 4.61 8.40 -12.48
CA ASN A 34 5.50 8.74 -13.60
C ASN A 34 6.06 10.18 -13.57
N ILE A 35 6.06 10.83 -12.41
CA ILE A 35 6.64 12.16 -12.27
C ILE A 35 8.16 12.08 -12.25
N ILE A 36 8.70 11.03 -11.63
CA ILE A 36 10.12 10.71 -11.64
C ILE A 36 10.31 9.23 -11.99
N LYS A 37 11.51 8.84 -12.38
CA LYS A 37 11.81 7.46 -12.75
C LYS A 37 11.63 6.50 -11.56
N GLY A 38 11.19 5.29 -11.86
CA GLY A 38 10.97 4.22 -10.89
C GLY A 38 9.51 3.81 -10.85
N GLY A 39 9.12 3.19 -9.75
CA GLY A 39 7.78 2.66 -9.59
C GLY A 39 7.64 1.25 -10.13
N ALA A 40 6.47 0.66 -9.95
CA ALA A 40 6.18 -0.70 -10.37
C ALA A 40 5.57 -0.71 -11.77
N LYS A 41 5.85 -1.77 -12.51
CA LYS A 41 5.21 -1.98 -13.82
C LYS A 41 3.69 -2.00 -13.71
N TYR A 42 3.18 -2.59 -12.64
CA TYR A 42 1.75 -2.66 -12.38
C TYR A 42 1.12 -1.27 -12.30
N THR A 43 1.69 -0.37 -11.49
CA THR A 43 1.12 0.97 -11.31
C THR A 43 1.20 1.81 -12.57
N HIS A 44 2.25 1.65 -13.36
CA HIS A 44 2.37 2.32 -14.66
C HIS A 44 1.31 1.82 -15.64
N ALA A 45 1.11 0.49 -15.70
CA ALA A 45 0.14 -0.13 -16.61
C ALA A 45 -1.31 0.18 -16.24
N LYS A 46 -1.62 0.27 -14.94
CA LYS A 46 -2.98 0.43 -14.42
C LYS A 46 -3.37 1.88 -14.12
N LYS A 47 -2.46 2.82 -14.32
CA LYS A 47 -2.70 4.23 -14.01
C LYS A 47 -3.88 4.81 -14.79
N GLY A 48 -4.00 4.47 -16.08
CA GLY A 48 -5.03 5.04 -16.94
C GLY A 48 -4.95 6.56 -16.99
N ASP A 49 -6.10 7.22 -17.06
CA ASP A 49 -6.21 8.67 -17.08
C ASP A 49 -6.20 9.30 -15.68
N GLY A 50 -6.11 8.47 -14.64
CA GLY A 50 -6.14 8.95 -13.26
C GLY A 50 -4.76 9.09 -12.65
N GLU A 51 -4.74 9.19 -11.34
CA GLU A 51 -3.54 9.27 -10.54
C GLU A 51 -3.60 8.27 -9.41
N TRP A 52 -2.42 7.81 -8.97
CA TRP A 52 -2.30 7.03 -7.75
C TRP A 52 -2.24 7.98 -6.57
N ILE A 53 -3.07 7.70 -5.57
CA ILE A 53 -3.07 8.47 -4.31
C ILE A 53 -3.04 7.50 -3.14
N TYR A 54 -2.51 7.96 -2.01
CA TYR A 54 -2.55 7.15 -0.81
C TYR A 54 -3.97 7.06 -0.26
N HIS A 55 -4.38 5.86 0.07
CA HIS A 55 -5.59 5.61 0.84
C HIS A 55 -5.25 5.41 2.31
N LEU A 56 -4.14 4.69 2.57
CA LEU A 56 -3.74 4.32 3.92
C LEU A 56 -2.23 4.13 3.95
N LYS A 57 -1.61 4.55 5.06
CA LYS A 57 -0.22 4.23 5.38
C LYS A 57 -0.13 3.58 6.75
N ILE A 58 0.74 2.60 6.88
CA ILE A 58 1.13 1.99 8.14
C ILE A 58 2.60 2.36 8.35
N THR A 59 2.87 3.24 9.30
CA THR A 59 4.19 3.83 9.50
C THR A 59 4.86 3.31 10.77
N ASN A 60 6.11 3.74 10.98
CA ASN A 60 6.91 3.38 12.15
C ASN A 60 7.19 1.88 12.23
N LEU A 61 7.57 1.31 11.09
CA LEU A 61 7.91 -0.11 10.96
C LEU A 61 9.40 -0.27 10.64
N THR A 62 9.97 -1.39 11.08
CA THR A 62 11.26 -1.82 10.54
C THR A 62 11.04 -2.37 9.13
N LYS A 63 12.13 -2.48 8.36
CA LYS A 63 12.05 -3.09 7.02
C LYS A 63 11.49 -4.51 7.09
N SER A 64 11.95 -5.29 8.06
CA SER A 64 11.49 -6.67 8.27
C SER A 64 10.00 -6.75 8.55
N GLU A 65 9.49 -5.87 9.43
CA GLU A 65 8.07 -5.80 9.74
C GLU A 65 7.24 -5.42 8.51
N ALA A 66 7.68 -4.41 7.78
CA ALA A 66 7.00 -3.96 6.56
C ALA A 66 6.94 -5.07 5.51
N LEU A 67 8.04 -5.78 5.28
CA LEU A 67 8.09 -6.92 4.35
C LEU A 67 7.16 -8.05 4.80
N SER A 68 7.11 -8.33 6.10
CA SER A 68 6.24 -9.36 6.65
C SER A 68 4.76 -9.03 6.43
N ILE A 69 4.37 -7.79 6.71
CA ILE A 69 2.99 -7.34 6.50
C ILE A 69 2.61 -7.42 5.02
N GLU A 70 3.46 -6.91 4.14
CA GLU A 70 3.20 -6.92 2.70
C GLU A 70 3.04 -8.35 2.19
N ARG A 71 3.95 -9.24 2.53
CA ARG A 71 3.92 -10.63 2.09
C ARG A 71 2.69 -11.36 2.59
N THR A 72 2.38 -11.22 3.87
CA THR A 72 1.22 -11.88 4.47
C THR A 72 -0.07 -11.37 3.85
N ALA A 73 -0.20 -10.07 3.67
CA ALA A 73 -1.38 -9.48 3.05
C ALA A 73 -1.58 -9.97 1.62
N LYS A 74 -0.50 -10.07 0.84
CA LYS A 74 -0.59 -10.59 -0.53
C LYS A 74 -0.97 -12.07 -0.57
N ASN A 75 -0.48 -12.86 0.38
CA ASN A 75 -0.83 -14.29 0.47
C ASN A 75 -2.29 -14.50 0.86
N LEU A 76 -2.86 -13.62 1.67
CA LEU A 76 -4.24 -13.73 2.14
C LEU A 76 -5.27 -13.11 1.21
N ARG A 77 -4.85 -12.47 0.13
CA ARG A 77 -5.77 -11.71 -0.72
C ARG A 77 -6.89 -12.56 -1.34
N LYS A 78 -6.66 -13.85 -1.58
CA LYS A 78 -7.68 -14.75 -2.12
C LYS A 78 -8.80 -15.05 -1.11
N LYS A 79 -8.51 -14.91 0.17
CA LYS A 79 -9.47 -15.13 1.27
C LYS A 79 -10.11 -13.82 1.73
N ALA A 80 -9.72 -12.70 1.16
CA ALA A 80 -10.21 -11.39 1.56
C ALA A 80 -11.69 -11.23 1.22
N LYS A 81 -12.42 -10.59 2.11
CA LYS A 81 -13.85 -10.30 1.96
C LYS A 81 -14.04 -8.82 1.66
N GLY A 82 -15.00 -8.53 0.80
CA GLY A 82 -15.32 -7.17 0.41
C GLY A 82 -15.91 -7.14 -0.98
N LYS A 83 -16.54 -6.02 -1.32
CA LYS A 83 -17.17 -5.83 -2.63
C LYS A 83 -16.23 -5.20 -3.63
N THR A 84 -15.26 -4.42 -3.16
CA THR A 84 -14.30 -3.72 -4.01
C THR A 84 -12.88 -4.20 -3.73
N PRO A 85 -11.94 -4.00 -4.68
CA PRO A 85 -10.54 -4.31 -4.42
C PRO A 85 -9.99 -3.60 -3.18
N LEU A 86 -10.40 -2.36 -2.94
CA LEU A 86 -9.96 -1.60 -1.78
C LEU A 86 -10.46 -2.21 -0.47
N GLU A 87 -11.73 -2.58 -0.39
CA GLU A 87 -12.30 -3.25 0.78
C GLU A 87 -11.59 -4.57 1.08
N LYS A 88 -11.28 -5.35 0.04
CA LYS A 88 -10.55 -6.60 0.19
C LYS A 88 -9.15 -6.40 0.75
N ARG A 89 -8.45 -5.35 0.32
CA ARG A 89 -7.14 -5.00 0.86
C ARG A 89 -7.21 -4.65 2.34
N LEU A 90 -8.20 -3.84 2.72
CA LEU A 90 -8.38 -3.42 4.11
C LEU A 90 -8.75 -4.60 5.00
N ASP A 91 -9.57 -5.53 4.50
CA ASP A 91 -9.99 -6.72 5.24
C ASP A 91 -8.80 -7.55 5.74
N VAL A 92 -7.73 -7.65 4.96
CA VAL A 92 -6.53 -8.41 5.37
C VAL A 92 -5.48 -7.55 6.06
N LEU A 93 -5.36 -6.27 5.72
CA LEU A 93 -4.34 -5.39 6.29
C LEU A 93 -4.60 -5.01 7.74
N LEU A 94 -5.82 -4.57 8.05
CA LEU A 94 -6.12 -4.03 9.38
C LEU A 94 -5.87 -5.01 10.52
N PRO A 95 -6.27 -6.30 10.41
CA PRO A 95 -5.94 -7.26 11.46
C PRO A 95 -4.43 -7.51 11.62
N LEU A 96 -3.66 -7.40 10.55
CA LEU A 96 -2.21 -7.62 10.62
C LEU A 96 -1.50 -6.50 11.40
N VAL A 97 -2.00 -5.27 11.28
CA VAL A 97 -1.41 -4.12 11.98
C VAL A 97 -1.49 -4.27 13.49
N ASP A 98 -2.54 -4.91 13.99
CA ASP A 98 -2.75 -5.08 15.43
C ASP A 98 -1.63 -5.87 16.12
N LYS A 99 -0.81 -6.59 15.36
CA LYS A 99 0.33 -7.33 15.88
C LYS A 99 1.55 -6.44 16.17
N TYR A 100 1.53 -5.19 15.72
CA TYR A 100 2.66 -4.27 15.80
C TYR A 100 2.27 -3.05 16.62
N GLU A 101 2.62 -3.06 17.91
CA GLU A 101 2.19 -2.04 18.87
C GLU A 101 2.62 -0.61 18.50
N ASP A 102 3.80 -0.48 17.90
CA ASP A 102 4.38 0.82 17.58
C ASP A 102 3.96 1.33 16.20
N ALA A 103 3.23 0.54 15.43
CA ALA A 103 2.79 0.94 14.11
C ALA A 103 1.65 1.96 14.21
N ASN A 104 1.71 2.98 13.35
CA ASN A 104 0.67 4.00 13.23
C ASN A 104 -0.07 3.84 11.91
N VAL A 105 -1.39 3.92 11.96
CA VAL A 105 -2.23 3.86 10.76
C VAL A 105 -2.70 5.26 10.44
N ILE A 106 -2.45 5.70 9.22
CA ILE A 106 -2.82 7.02 8.72
C ILE A 106 -3.77 6.82 7.54
N TYR A 107 -4.98 7.36 7.65
CA TYR A 107 -5.97 7.35 6.57
C TYR A 107 -5.93 8.68 5.81
N TYR A 108 -6.21 8.61 4.53
CA TYR A 108 -6.25 9.77 3.65
C TYR A 108 -7.64 9.99 3.07
#